data_a8130551b50417c0e84e1ba074bb29e0
#
_entry.id   a8130551b50417c0e84e1ba074bb29e0
#
_cell.length_a   1.000
_cell.length_b   1.000
_cell.length_c   1.000
_cell.angle_alpha   90.00
_cell.angle_beta   90.00
_cell.angle_gamma   90.00
#
_symmetry.space_group_name_H-M   'P 1'
#
loop_
_entity.id
_entity.type
_entity.pdbx_description
1 polymer ?
#
loop_
_entity_poly.entity_id
_entity_poly.type
_entity_poly.pdbx_seq_one_letter_code
_entity_poly.pdbx_strand_id
1 'polypeptide(L)'
;MDNRFEINEVAEGIRLCTYNTDRFKTGRLSFNIAVPLLKDASRNAILPYILNRSCEEYKTYRELNKKLAGLYGATLTPSVTKNGEAHILRLSMTMIDNKFAFDNEDIILACAELLFGLVFCPNADENGFDEAEVTREKRLMVERIQGEMNDKRVYALRRLERIMCENEAFSSNVYGTEEGINALTPESIYEAYRNVLETGHILVNAVGNVDAGKIAELLKKYIAESGVVRKAPATLRTEVVPTADELKRATEELPVNQGKLVMGFRTGVAADTVEEEYPKLKIMTDIFGGGTYSRLFMNVREKMSLCYYCSARFYRQKGIIVVQSGIEDENAETAEKEILSQLESIKNGEVGKEDIRASLLSMKDMLRSACDTPEDIDSWSASQITESRFEAPEEIEKRLMSVTESDVVEAAKRVTLDTVYLLKGTEEK
;
A
#
# COMPACT_ATOMS: atom_id res chain seq x y z
N MET A 1 8.59 -9.59 27.30
CA MET A 1 7.57 -9.33 26.27
C MET A 1 7.91 -10.13 25.02
N ASP A 2 6.92 -10.64 24.32
CA ASP A 2 7.09 -11.76 23.38
C ASP A 2 7.23 -11.30 21.93
N ASN A 3 7.77 -10.15 21.68
CA ASN A 3 8.12 -9.52 20.39
C ASN A 3 7.64 -10.29 19.12
N ARG A 4 6.36 -10.69 19.09
CA ARG A 4 5.74 -11.45 18.00
C ARG A 4 4.35 -10.91 17.70
N PHE A 5 3.90 -11.17 16.48
CA PHE A 5 2.54 -10.86 16.06
C PHE A 5 1.56 -11.84 16.67
N GLU A 6 0.48 -11.33 17.25
CA GLU A 6 -0.66 -12.10 17.70
C GLU A 6 -1.91 -11.57 17.00
N ILE A 7 -2.64 -12.46 16.31
CA ILE A 7 -3.83 -12.08 15.54
C ILE A 7 -5.02 -12.86 16.08
N ASN A 8 -6.06 -12.13 16.47
CA ASN A 8 -7.28 -12.66 17.00
C ASN A 8 -8.49 -12.11 16.23
N GLU A 9 -9.45 -12.93 15.90
CA GLU A 9 -10.74 -12.50 15.41
C GLU A 9 -11.56 -11.95 16.58
N VAL A 10 -12.05 -10.72 16.45
CA VAL A 10 -12.83 -10.01 17.48
C VAL A 10 -14.32 -10.08 17.18
N ALA A 11 -14.67 -10.00 15.90
CA ALA A 11 -16.01 -10.17 15.35
C ALA A 11 -15.90 -10.62 13.89
N GLU A 12 -17.00 -11.01 13.24
CA GLU A 12 -17.01 -11.45 11.86
C GLU A 12 -16.31 -10.45 10.92
N GLY A 13 -15.21 -10.90 10.30
CA GLY A 13 -14.38 -10.08 9.41
C GLY A 13 -13.63 -8.93 10.10
N ILE A 14 -13.52 -8.93 11.42
CA ILE A 14 -12.76 -7.95 12.22
C ILE A 14 -11.67 -8.67 13.01
N ARG A 15 -10.43 -8.39 12.68
CA ARG A 15 -9.24 -8.94 13.33
C ARG A 15 -8.49 -7.86 14.11
N LEU A 16 -7.97 -8.22 15.26
CA LEU A 16 -7.02 -7.43 16.04
C LEU A 16 -5.64 -8.10 15.93
N CYS A 17 -4.68 -7.36 15.41
CA CYS A 17 -3.27 -7.75 15.40
C CYS A 17 -2.52 -6.94 16.45
N THR A 18 -1.86 -7.61 17.36
CA THR A 18 -1.02 -6.95 18.38
C THR A 18 0.43 -7.38 18.25
N TYR A 19 1.32 -6.45 18.50
CA TYR A 19 2.76 -6.70 18.64
C TYR A 19 3.24 -6.05 19.93
N ASN A 20 3.32 -6.86 21.00
CA ASN A 20 3.64 -6.37 22.33
C ASN A 20 5.15 -6.25 22.52
N THR A 21 5.62 -5.02 22.69
CA THR A 21 7.05 -4.72 22.83
C THR A 21 7.27 -3.45 23.66
N ASP A 22 8.37 -3.40 24.42
CA ASP A 22 8.82 -2.23 25.19
C ASP A 22 10.06 -1.54 24.59
N ARG A 23 10.48 -1.98 23.40
CA ARG A 23 11.68 -1.48 22.71
C ARG A 23 11.59 -0.01 22.31
N PHE A 24 10.38 0.50 22.09
CA PHE A 24 10.15 1.82 21.49
C PHE A 24 9.74 2.86 22.53
N LYS A 25 9.94 4.14 22.19
CA LYS A 25 9.42 5.28 22.96
C LYS A 25 7.99 5.64 22.58
N THR A 26 7.52 5.14 21.46
CA THR A 26 6.19 5.40 20.90
C THR A 26 5.46 4.10 20.65
N GLY A 27 4.14 4.15 20.74
CA GLY A 27 3.22 3.11 20.26
C GLY A 27 2.57 3.51 18.95
N ARG A 28 1.96 2.55 18.29
CA ARG A 28 1.23 2.73 17.04
C ARG A 28 -0.10 2.00 17.09
N LEU A 29 -1.16 2.66 16.65
CA LEU A 29 -2.47 2.07 16.41
C LEU A 29 -2.87 2.33 14.97
N SER A 30 -3.52 1.39 14.31
CA SER A 30 -4.16 1.66 13.03
C SER A 30 -5.45 0.88 12.87
N PHE A 31 -6.41 1.51 12.22
CA PHE A 31 -7.67 0.91 11.80
C PHE A 31 -7.68 0.85 10.29
N ASN A 32 -7.65 -0.37 9.75
CA ASN A 32 -7.53 -0.63 8.32
C ASN A 32 -8.80 -1.33 7.85
N ILE A 33 -9.40 -0.84 6.76
CA ILE A 33 -10.57 -1.47 6.11
C ILE A 33 -10.18 -1.80 4.68
N ALA A 34 -10.31 -3.06 4.28
CA ALA A 34 -10.14 -3.49 2.91
C ALA A 34 -11.50 -3.78 2.28
N VAL A 35 -11.76 -3.17 1.14
CA VAL A 35 -12.96 -3.36 0.32
C VAL A 35 -12.56 -3.55 -1.15
N PRO A 36 -13.42 -4.08 -2.04
CA PRO A 36 -13.11 -4.13 -3.46
C PRO A 36 -12.79 -2.74 -4.02
N LEU A 37 -11.74 -2.65 -4.82
CA LEU A 37 -11.39 -1.43 -5.56
C LEU A 37 -12.39 -1.26 -6.71
N LEU A 38 -13.14 -0.17 -6.68
CA LEU A 38 -14.12 0.16 -7.70
C LEU A 38 -13.46 0.95 -8.85
N LYS A 39 -14.08 0.96 -10.03
CA LYS A 39 -13.65 1.81 -11.15
C LYS A 39 -13.61 3.30 -10.76
N ASP A 40 -14.59 3.75 -9.98
CA ASP A 40 -14.55 5.03 -9.29
C ASP A 40 -14.44 4.79 -7.77
N ALA A 41 -13.26 5.04 -7.23
CA ALA A 41 -12.95 4.85 -5.81
C ALA A 41 -13.37 6.04 -4.93
N SER A 42 -13.90 7.13 -5.50
CA SER A 42 -14.11 8.43 -4.84
C SER A 42 -14.88 8.34 -3.54
N ARG A 43 -15.98 7.55 -3.51
CA ARG A 43 -16.83 7.40 -2.31
C ARG A 43 -16.08 6.85 -1.10
N ASN A 44 -15.24 5.84 -1.36
CA ASN A 44 -14.49 5.19 -0.28
C ASN A 44 -13.22 5.99 0.05
N ALA A 45 -12.60 6.59 -0.95
CA ALA A 45 -11.34 7.33 -0.80
C ALA A 45 -11.43 8.50 0.18
N ILE A 46 -12.55 9.20 0.23
CA ILE A 46 -12.74 10.37 1.08
C ILE A 46 -12.96 10.01 2.56
N LEU A 47 -13.41 8.77 2.86
CA LEU A 47 -13.83 8.36 4.21
C LEU A 47 -12.76 8.56 5.29
N PRO A 48 -11.51 8.09 5.15
CA PRO A 48 -10.51 8.29 6.19
C PRO A 48 -10.24 9.77 6.47
N TYR A 49 -10.37 10.62 5.46
CA TYR A 49 -10.11 12.06 5.57
C TYR A 49 -11.25 12.79 6.31
N ILE A 50 -12.50 12.40 6.05
CA ILE A 50 -13.66 12.93 6.79
C ILE A 50 -13.65 12.45 8.24
N LEU A 51 -13.42 11.16 8.48
CA LEU A 51 -13.34 10.59 9.84
C LEU A 51 -12.18 11.18 10.65
N ASN A 52 -11.15 11.71 10.01
CA ASN A 52 -10.04 12.43 10.65
C ASN A 52 -10.40 13.86 11.10
N ARG A 53 -11.66 14.30 10.95
CA ARG A 53 -12.05 15.69 11.23
C ARG A 53 -12.76 15.87 12.55
N SER A 54 -13.70 14.98 12.85
CA SER A 54 -14.59 15.09 14.01
C SER A 54 -15.26 13.76 14.32
N CYS A 55 -15.79 13.65 15.54
CA CYS A 55 -16.67 12.56 15.96
C CYS A 55 -17.75 13.14 16.91
N GLU A 56 -18.66 12.31 17.40
CA GLU A 56 -19.73 12.75 18.31
C GLU A 56 -19.21 13.47 19.56
N GLU A 57 -18.08 13.00 20.11
CA GLU A 57 -17.46 13.59 21.31
C GLU A 57 -16.68 14.88 21.00
N TYR A 58 -16.04 14.94 19.83
CA TYR A 58 -15.22 16.08 19.37
C TYR A 58 -15.78 16.60 18.05
N LYS A 59 -16.78 17.47 18.11
CA LYS A 59 -17.56 17.90 16.94
C LYS A 59 -16.82 18.82 15.98
N THR A 60 -15.67 19.32 16.36
CA THR A 60 -14.85 20.19 15.51
C THR A 60 -13.40 19.71 15.44
N TYR A 61 -12.75 19.98 14.32
CA TYR A 61 -11.32 19.67 14.15
C TYR A 61 -10.44 20.33 15.22
N ARG A 62 -10.87 21.50 15.74
CA ARG A 62 -10.18 22.19 16.84
C ARG A 62 -10.27 21.40 18.15
N GLU A 63 -11.43 20.87 18.48
CA GLU A 63 -11.62 20.04 19.68
C GLU A 63 -10.83 18.74 19.59
N LEU A 64 -10.88 18.08 18.42
CA LEU A 64 -10.08 16.88 18.14
C LEU A 64 -8.58 17.16 18.31
N ASN A 65 -8.05 18.24 17.71
CA ASN A 65 -6.64 18.60 17.87
C ASN A 65 -6.27 18.95 19.31
N LYS A 66 -7.18 19.57 20.07
CA LYS A 66 -6.98 19.83 21.50
C LYS A 66 -6.88 18.51 22.28
N LYS A 67 -7.72 17.52 21.95
CA LYS A 67 -7.64 16.18 22.54
C LYS A 67 -6.31 15.50 22.20
N LEU A 68 -5.90 15.51 20.92
CA LEU A 68 -4.62 14.97 20.48
C LEU A 68 -3.42 15.64 21.19
N ALA A 69 -3.45 16.96 21.36
CA ALA A 69 -2.44 17.68 22.13
C ALA A 69 -2.43 17.24 23.60
N GLY A 70 -3.61 17.02 24.21
CA GLY A 70 -3.75 16.48 25.56
C GLY A 70 -3.30 15.04 25.71
N LEU A 71 -3.24 14.28 24.63
CA LEU A 71 -2.64 12.94 24.54
C LEU A 71 -1.14 13.02 24.17
N TYR A 72 -0.43 13.95 24.78
CA TYR A 72 1.02 14.18 24.61
C TYR A 72 1.45 14.45 23.18
N GLY A 73 0.59 15.06 22.38
CA GLY A 73 0.83 15.34 20.98
C GLY A 73 0.71 14.11 20.09
N ALA A 74 -0.19 13.19 20.44
CA ALA A 74 -0.51 12.07 19.56
C ALA A 74 -0.90 12.56 18.16
N THR A 75 -0.48 11.86 17.13
CA THR A 75 -0.78 12.20 15.73
C THR A 75 -1.79 11.24 15.14
N LEU A 76 -2.69 11.76 14.32
CA LEU A 76 -3.68 10.99 13.58
C LEU A 76 -3.49 11.23 12.08
N THR A 77 -3.37 10.16 11.28
CA THR A 77 -3.05 10.24 9.86
C THR A 77 -4.00 9.37 9.04
N PRO A 78 -4.80 9.98 8.14
CA PRO A 78 -5.61 9.25 7.17
C PRO A 78 -4.79 8.88 5.95
N SER A 79 -5.06 7.72 5.36
CA SER A 79 -4.48 7.34 4.07
C SER A 79 -5.38 6.36 3.33
N VAL A 80 -5.18 6.30 2.01
CA VAL A 80 -5.77 5.29 1.14
C VAL A 80 -4.69 4.70 0.25
N THR A 81 -4.75 3.39 0.05
CA THR A 81 -3.83 2.66 -0.82
C THR A 81 -4.58 1.54 -1.54
N LYS A 82 -3.91 0.83 -2.45
CA LYS A 82 -4.44 -0.41 -3.02
C LYS A 82 -3.49 -1.57 -2.78
N ASN A 83 -4.06 -2.73 -2.54
CA ASN A 83 -3.34 -4.00 -2.42
C ASN A 83 -3.96 -4.98 -3.44
N GLY A 84 -3.30 -5.14 -4.59
CA GLY A 84 -3.98 -5.71 -5.75
C GLY A 84 -5.21 -4.90 -6.11
N GLU A 85 -6.36 -5.53 -6.17
CA GLU A 85 -7.66 -4.89 -6.44
C GLU A 85 -8.50 -4.71 -5.16
N ALA A 86 -7.87 -4.70 -4.02
CA ALA A 86 -8.46 -4.24 -2.78
C ALA A 86 -8.11 -2.78 -2.50
N HIS A 87 -9.10 -1.97 -2.16
CA HIS A 87 -8.94 -0.59 -1.70
C HIS A 87 -8.78 -0.60 -0.18
N ILE A 88 -7.69 -0.07 0.31
CA ILE A 88 -7.34 -0.04 1.73
C ILE A 88 -7.55 1.36 2.27
N LEU A 89 -8.53 1.50 3.16
CA LEU A 89 -8.85 2.74 3.86
C LEU A 89 -8.22 2.65 5.25
N ARG A 90 -7.47 3.67 5.65
CA ARG A 90 -6.69 3.60 6.89
C ARG A 90 -6.75 4.89 7.69
N LEU A 91 -6.96 4.74 9.00
CA LEU A 91 -6.66 5.73 10.03
C LEU A 91 -5.56 5.18 10.93
N SER A 92 -4.49 5.91 11.12
CA SER A 92 -3.39 5.50 11.99
C SER A 92 -3.02 6.57 13.00
N MET A 93 -2.66 6.14 14.22
CA MET A 93 -2.24 7.02 15.29
C MET A 93 -0.83 6.62 15.77
N THR A 94 -0.03 7.63 16.08
CA THR A 94 1.24 7.46 16.81
C THR A 94 1.15 8.23 18.12
N MET A 95 1.52 7.60 19.21
CA MET A 95 1.48 8.16 20.55
C MET A 95 2.74 7.80 21.33
N ILE A 96 2.98 8.43 22.46
CA ILE A 96 4.04 8.01 23.40
C ILE A 96 3.67 6.68 24.06
N ASP A 97 4.68 5.89 24.44
CA ASP A 97 4.48 4.71 25.27
C ASP A 97 4.04 5.12 26.69
N ASN A 98 3.15 4.34 27.31
CA ASN A 98 2.59 4.59 28.65
C ASN A 98 3.65 4.86 29.72
N LYS A 99 4.87 4.26 29.59
CA LYS A 99 5.97 4.48 30.55
C LYS A 99 6.50 5.92 30.58
N PHE A 100 6.15 6.75 29.58
CA PHE A 100 6.53 8.16 29.53
C PHE A 100 5.38 9.10 29.89
N ALA A 101 4.17 8.56 30.17
CA ALA A 101 3.04 9.34 30.62
C ALA A 101 3.19 9.74 32.09
N PHE A 102 2.60 10.85 32.49
CA PHE A 102 2.49 11.25 33.90
C PHE A 102 1.39 10.43 34.59
N ASP A 103 1.46 10.31 35.89
CA ASP A 103 0.41 9.73 36.75
C ASP A 103 -0.09 8.32 36.34
N ASN A 104 0.73 7.53 35.65
CA ASN A 104 0.39 6.20 35.12
C ASN A 104 -0.82 6.19 34.17
N GLU A 105 -1.03 7.25 33.42
CA GLU A 105 -2.08 7.31 32.40
C GLU A 105 -1.88 6.21 31.32
N ASP A 106 -2.96 5.55 30.93
CA ASP A 106 -2.95 4.57 29.81
C ASP A 106 -3.22 5.29 28.49
N ILE A 107 -2.17 5.91 27.94
CA ILE A 107 -2.23 6.72 26.72
C ILE A 107 -2.61 5.88 25.50
N ILE A 108 -2.10 4.64 25.43
CA ILE A 108 -2.40 3.75 24.31
C ILE A 108 -3.90 3.40 24.30
N LEU A 109 -4.48 3.11 25.47
CA LEU A 109 -5.92 2.84 25.57
C LEU A 109 -6.74 4.10 25.26
N ALA A 110 -6.36 5.27 25.77
CA ALA A 110 -7.04 6.54 25.48
C ALA A 110 -6.97 6.91 23.97
N CYS A 111 -5.86 6.59 23.30
CA CYS A 111 -5.75 6.74 21.85
C CYS A 111 -6.61 5.72 21.09
N ALA A 112 -6.75 4.49 21.60
CA ALA A 112 -7.65 3.49 21.03
C ALA A 112 -9.13 3.92 21.17
N GLU A 113 -9.52 4.46 22.32
CA GLU A 113 -10.86 5.04 22.52
C GLU A 113 -11.14 6.15 21.49
N LEU A 114 -10.20 7.08 21.32
CA LEU A 114 -10.35 8.15 20.34
C LEU A 114 -10.44 7.60 18.91
N LEU A 115 -9.57 6.66 18.53
CA LEU A 115 -9.58 6.08 17.19
C LEU A 115 -10.89 5.34 16.90
N PHE A 116 -11.38 4.54 17.85
CA PHE A 116 -12.65 3.82 17.71
C PHE A 116 -13.84 4.77 17.73
N GLY A 117 -13.80 5.83 18.55
CA GLY A 117 -14.80 6.89 18.53
C GLY A 117 -14.92 7.58 17.16
N LEU A 118 -13.79 7.90 16.53
CA LEU A 118 -13.76 8.48 15.17
C LEU A 118 -14.36 7.53 14.12
N VAL A 119 -14.10 6.23 14.25
CA VAL A 119 -14.56 5.23 13.27
C VAL A 119 -16.02 4.83 13.49
N PHE A 120 -16.45 4.60 14.73
CA PHE A 120 -17.76 4.01 15.02
C PHE A 120 -18.82 5.03 15.47
N CYS A 121 -18.38 6.21 15.94
CA CYS A 121 -19.25 7.30 16.37
C CYS A 121 -18.88 8.61 15.64
N PRO A 122 -18.95 8.62 14.29
CA PRO A 122 -18.60 9.80 13.52
C PRO A 122 -19.58 10.95 13.80
N ASN A 123 -19.15 12.19 13.52
CA ASN A 123 -20.04 13.35 13.56
C ASN A 123 -20.92 13.37 12.30
N ALA A 124 -21.96 12.56 12.30
CA ALA A 124 -22.91 12.38 11.20
C ALA A 124 -24.30 12.09 11.76
N ASP A 125 -25.34 12.42 11.00
CA ASP A 125 -26.73 12.14 11.32
C ASP A 125 -27.45 11.45 10.16
N GLU A 126 -28.78 11.42 10.16
CA GLU A 126 -29.60 10.82 9.09
C GLU A 126 -29.45 11.51 7.72
N ASN A 127 -28.97 12.76 7.69
CA ASN A 127 -28.70 13.54 6.49
C ASN A 127 -27.25 13.37 5.99
N GLY A 128 -26.42 12.62 6.71
CA GLY A 128 -25.04 12.35 6.37
C GLY A 128 -24.03 13.08 7.22
N PHE A 129 -22.83 13.26 6.68
CA PHE A 129 -21.74 14.01 7.32
C PHE A 129 -21.97 15.53 7.23
N ASP A 130 -21.30 16.29 8.09
CA ASP A 130 -21.33 17.77 8.07
C ASP A 130 -20.95 18.32 6.68
N GLU A 131 -21.82 19.13 6.10
CA GLU A 131 -21.67 19.66 4.73
C GLU A 131 -20.42 20.53 4.56
N ALA A 132 -20.05 21.30 5.58
CA ALA A 132 -18.87 22.17 5.52
C ALA A 132 -17.58 21.35 5.53
N GLU A 133 -17.52 20.27 6.32
CA GLU A 133 -16.39 19.36 6.33
C GLU A 133 -16.31 18.54 5.02
N VAL A 134 -17.43 18.07 4.51
CA VAL A 134 -17.51 17.40 3.20
C VAL A 134 -16.99 18.33 2.10
N THR A 135 -17.46 19.56 2.02
CA THR A 135 -17.02 20.54 1.01
C THR A 135 -15.52 20.78 1.10
N ARG A 136 -14.97 20.90 2.30
CA ARG A 136 -13.54 21.08 2.53
C ARG A 136 -12.73 19.87 2.06
N GLU A 137 -13.12 18.65 2.47
CA GLU A 137 -12.37 17.45 2.13
C GLU A 137 -12.47 17.13 0.63
N LYS A 138 -13.59 17.38 -0.03
CA LYS A 138 -13.72 17.31 -1.49
C LYS A 138 -12.67 18.17 -2.19
N ARG A 139 -12.55 19.45 -1.78
CA ARG A 139 -11.52 20.35 -2.33
C ARG A 139 -10.10 19.81 -2.13
N LEU A 140 -9.77 19.36 -0.92
CA LEU A 140 -8.46 18.79 -0.61
C LEU A 140 -8.17 17.49 -1.37
N MET A 141 -9.19 16.65 -1.62
CA MET A 141 -9.04 15.44 -2.43
C MET A 141 -8.78 15.76 -3.90
N VAL A 142 -9.47 16.76 -4.47
CA VAL A 142 -9.20 17.24 -5.84
C VAL A 142 -7.78 17.78 -5.93
N GLU A 143 -7.33 18.59 -4.96
CA GLU A 143 -5.94 19.07 -4.91
C GLU A 143 -4.91 17.92 -4.84
N ARG A 144 -5.20 16.81 -4.12
CA ARG A 144 -4.35 15.61 -4.10
C ARG A 144 -4.29 14.91 -5.44
N ILE A 145 -5.45 14.73 -6.09
CA ILE A 145 -5.52 14.10 -7.43
C ILE A 145 -4.71 14.92 -8.44
N GLN A 146 -4.89 16.24 -8.45
CA GLN A 146 -4.14 17.14 -9.33
C GLN A 146 -2.65 17.18 -8.97
N GLY A 147 -2.34 17.10 -7.68
CA GLY A 147 -0.96 17.08 -7.17
C GLY A 147 -0.14 15.88 -7.62
N GLU A 148 -0.78 14.75 -7.98
CA GLU A 148 -0.05 13.57 -8.52
C GLU A 148 0.73 13.89 -9.80
N MET A 149 0.28 14.86 -10.59
CA MET A 149 0.99 15.32 -11.78
C MET A 149 2.32 16.04 -11.46
N ASN A 150 2.51 16.53 -10.24
CA ASN A 150 3.73 17.24 -9.86
C ASN A 150 4.92 16.29 -9.67
N ASP A 151 4.68 15.06 -9.19
CA ASP A 151 5.70 14.02 -9.17
C ASP A 151 5.64 13.21 -10.48
N LYS A 152 6.51 13.55 -11.42
CA LYS A 152 6.55 12.91 -12.74
C LYS A 152 6.90 11.43 -12.71
N ARG A 153 7.57 10.96 -11.67
CA ARG A 153 7.86 9.54 -11.47
C ARG A 153 6.59 8.77 -11.08
N VAL A 154 5.83 9.31 -10.14
CA VAL A 154 4.53 8.75 -9.73
C VAL A 154 3.54 8.84 -10.89
N TYR A 155 3.47 9.98 -11.58
CA TYR A 155 2.62 10.16 -12.75
C TYR A 155 2.89 9.11 -13.82
N ALA A 156 4.15 8.94 -14.25
CA ALA A 156 4.51 7.95 -15.27
C ALA A 156 4.15 6.52 -14.87
N LEU A 157 4.34 6.16 -13.59
CA LEU A 157 3.91 4.87 -13.06
C LEU A 157 2.39 4.69 -13.18
N ARG A 158 1.61 5.69 -12.75
CA ARG A 158 0.14 5.64 -12.83
C ARG A 158 -0.36 5.56 -14.27
N ARG A 159 0.30 6.26 -15.19
CA ARG A 159 -0.02 6.16 -16.62
C ARG A 159 0.23 4.77 -17.16
N LEU A 160 1.36 4.14 -16.83
CA LEU A 160 1.62 2.75 -17.19
C LEU A 160 0.52 1.83 -16.61
N GLU A 161 0.24 1.90 -15.30
CA GLU A 161 -0.78 1.06 -14.65
C GLU A 161 -2.13 1.19 -15.34
N ARG A 162 -2.54 2.42 -15.69
CA ARG A 162 -3.81 2.71 -16.38
C ARG A 162 -3.86 2.10 -17.79
N ILE A 163 -2.76 2.14 -18.56
CA ILE A 163 -2.69 1.57 -19.90
C ILE A 163 -2.61 0.05 -19.85
N MET A 164 -1.72 -0.47 -19.01
CA MET A 164 -1.48 -1.91 -18.87
C MET A 164 -2.74 -2.65 -18.40
N CYS A 165 -3.41 -2.11 -17.40
CA CYS A 165 -4.52 -2.72 -16.69
C CYS A 165 -5.87 -2.06 -17.01
N GLU A 166 -6.07 -1.48 -18.21
CA GLU A 166 -7.26 -0.67 -18.57
C GLU A 166 -8.60 -1.36 -18.34
N ASN A 167 -8.63 -2.68 -18.48
CA ASN A 167 -9.82 -3.51 -18.27
C ASN A 167 -9.91 -4.11 -16.86
N GLU A 168 -8.92 -3.88 -16.01
CA GLU A 168 -8.78 -4.43 -14.67
C GLU A 168 -9.04 -3.32 -13.64
N ALA A 169 -9.62 -3.64 -12.48
CA ALA A 169 -9.87 -2.66 -11.43
C ALA A 169 -8.58 -1.99 -10.91
N PHE A 170 -7.44 -2.68 -11.04
CA PHE A 170 -6.12 -2.16 -10.68
C PHE A 170 -5.74 -0.84 -11.37
N SER A 171 -6.31 -0.55 -12.56
CA SER A 171 -6.10 0.72 -13.29
C SER A 171 -6.65 1.94 -12.56
N SER A 172 -7.58 1.75 -11.63
CA SER A 172 -8.26 2.84 -10.92
C SER A 172 -7.32 3.61 -10.00
N ASN A 173 -7.51 4.93 -9.95
CA ASN A 173 -6.83 5.78 -8.96
C ASN A 173 -7.44 5.53 -7.59
N VAL A 174 -6.58 5.35 -6.58
CA VAL A 174 -7.02 5.12 -5.19
C VAL A 174 -7.79 6.30 -4.59
N TYR A 175 -7.61 7.50 -5.13
CA TYR A 175 -8.35 8.70 -4.72
C TYR A 175 -9.66 8.90 -5.51
N GLY A 176 -9.92 8.09 -6.54
CA GLY A 176 -11.03 8.27 -7.45
C GLY A 176 -10.72 9.26 -8.58
N THR A 177 -11.73 9.99 -9.03
CA THR A 177 -11.63 11.01 -10.08
C THR A 177 -12.12 12.36 -9.58
N GLU A 178 -11.70 13.46 -10.24
CA GLU A 178 -12.20 14.81 -9.89
C GLU A 178 -13.72 14.89 -10.02
N GLU A 179 -14.26 14.32 -11.09
CA GLU A 179 -15.71 14.27 -11.33
C GLU A 179 -16.42 13.48 -10.24
N GLY A 180 -15.87 12.30 -9.90
CA GLY A 180 -16.41 11.44 -8.85
C GLY A 180 -16.41 12.13 -7.49
N ILE A 181 -15.29 12.77 -7.10
CA ILE A 181 -15.20 13.55 -5.85
C ILE A 181 -16.19 14.72 -5.83
N ASN A 182 -16.29 15.47 -6.95
CA ASN A 182 -17.19 16.62 -7.02
C ASN A 182 -18.67 16.21 -6.98
N ALA A 183 -19.02 15.01 -7.42
CA ALA A 183 -20.38 14.46 -7.38
C ALA A 183 -20.81 13.97 -6.00
N LEU A 184 -19.89 13.81 -5.03
CA LEU A 184 -20.21 13.30 -3.70
C LEU A 184 -21.11 14.28 -2.92
N THR A 185 -22.08 13.73 -2.18
CA THR A 185 -22.94 14.43 -1.22
C THR A 185 -22.71 13.87 0.19
N PRO A 186 -23.07 14.62 1.25
CA PRO A 186 -23.02 14.12 2.63
C PRO A 186 -23.65 12.75 2.80
N GLU A 187 -24.83 12.55 2.22
CA GLU A 187 -25.62 11.31 2.29
C GLU A 187 -24.87 10.16 1.58
N SER A 188 -24.37 10.41 0.34
CA SER A 188 -23.69 9.38 -0.43
C SER A 188 -22.39 8.90 0.23
N ILE A 189 -21.69 9.78 0.94
CA ILE A 189 -20.52 9.46 1.73
C ILE A 189 -20.90 8.65 2.97
N TYR A 190 -22.01 9.00 3.63
CA TYR A 190 -22.50 8.27 4.80
C TYR A 190 -22.98 6.86 4.44
N GLU A 191 -23.64 6.70 3.28
CA GLU A 191 -23.97 5.37 2.73
C GLU A 191 -22.71 4.53 2.49
N ALA A 192 -21.67 5.13 1.88
CA ALA A 192 -20.40 4.45 1.68
C ALA A 192 -19.72 4.07 3.00
N TYR A 193 -19.73 4.96 3.99
CA TYR A 193 -19.24 4.71 5.35
C TYR A 193 -19.95 3.51 5.98
N ARG A 194 -21.28 3.48 5.95
CA ARG A 194 -22.05 2.34 6.45
C ARG A 194 -21.67 1.05 5.75
N ASN A 195 -21.63 1.08 4.42
CA ASN A 195 -21.29 -0.09 3.62
C ASN A 195 -19.90 -0.65 3.92
N VAL A 196 -18.86 0.20 4.05
CA VAL A 196 -17.50 -0.27 4.35
C VAL A 196 -17.37 -0.88 5.75
N LEU A 197 -18.13 -0.35 6.72
CA LEU A 197 -18.17 -0.93 8.07
C LEU A 197 -18.98 -2.24 8.11
N GLU A 198 -20.01 -2.37 7.29
CA GLU A 198 -20.84 -3.58 7.23
C GLU A 198 -20.15 -4.73 6.50
N THR A 199 -19.41 -4.45 5.43
CA THR A 199 -18.90 -5.47 4.48
C THR A 199 -17.38 -5.52 4.35
N GLY A 200 -16.63 -4.55 4.87
CA GLY A 200 -15.18 -4.51 4.75
C GLY A 200 -14.48 -5.56 5.61
N HIS A 201 -13.33 -6.04 5.15
CA HIS A 201 -12.40 -6.73 6.02
C HIS A 201 -11.67 -5.70 6.88
N ILE A 202 -11.75 -5.86 8.19
CA ILE A 202 -11.19 -4.89 9.13
C ILE A 202 -10.01 -5.54 9.86
N LEU A 203 -8.88 -4.81 9.89
CA LEU A 203 -7.71 -5.17 10.66
C LEU A 203 -7.31 -3.98 11.53
N VAL A 204 -7.45 -4.15 12.83
CA VAL A 204 -6.95 -3.20 13.82
C VAL A 204 -5.57 -3.66 14.25
N ASN A 205 -4.58 -2.77 14.16
CA ASN A 205 -3.23 -3.06 14.64
C ASN A 205 -2.93 -2.25 15.90
N ALA A 206 -2.25 -2.88 16.85
CA ALA A 206 -1.75 -2.23 18.06
C ALA A 206 -0.31 -2.67 18.32
N VAL A 207 0.62 -1.73 18.29
CA VAL A 207 2.07 -1.95 18.43
C VAL A 207 2.62 -1.12 19.58
N GLY A 208 3.38 -1.74 20.48
CA GLY A 208 3.97 -1.10 21.64
C GLY A 208 3.71 -1.88 22.91
N ASN A 209 3.77 -1.24 24.07
CA ASN A 209 3.43 -1.86 25.35
C ASN A 209 1.90 -1.88 25.52
N VAL A 210 1.25 -2.81 24.81
CA VAL A 210 -0.21 -2.89 24.65
C VAL A 210 -0.82 -3.98 25.50
N ASP A 211 -1.98 -3.70 26.09
CA ASP A 211 -2.86 -4.71 26.69
C ASP A 211 -3.89 -5.15 25.63
N ALA A 212 -3.58 -6.26 24.96
CA ALA A 212 -4.43 -6.81 23.89
C ALA A 212 -5.87 -7.09 24.35
N GLY A 213 -6.04 -7.54 25.62
CA GLY A 213 -7.35 -7.81 26.20
C GLY A 213 -8.21 -6.55 26.31
N LYS A 214 -7.65 -5.48 26.88
CA LYS A 214 -8.36 -4.19 27.00
C LYS A 214 -8.73 -3.60 25.64
N ILE A 215 -7.83 -3.65 24.66
CA ILE A 215 -8.10 -3.14 23.31
C ILE A 215 -9.20 -3.97 22.64
N ALA A 216 -9.17 -5.31 22.79
CA ALA A 216 -10.20 -6.19 22.24
C ALA A 216 -11.58 -5.93 22.87
N GLU A 217 -11.64 -5.77 24.19
CA GLU A 217 -12.89 -5.45 24.90
C GLU A 217 -13.43 -4.08 24.48
N LEU A 218 -12.57 -3.08 24.40
CA LEU A 218 -12.93 -1.75 23.93
C LEU A 218 -13.46 -1.77 22.49
N LEU A 219 -12.79 -2.48 21.58
CA LEU A 219 -13.24 -2.63 20.20
C LEU A 219 -14.61 -3.32 20.11
N LYS A 220 -14.83 -4.41 20.89
CA LYS A 220 -16.14 -5.08 20.97
C LYS A 220 -17.24 -4.14 21.46
N LYS A 221 -16.94 -3.32 22.47
CA LYS A 221 -17.87 -2.32 22.98
C LYS A 221 -18.30 -1.34 21.87
N TYR A 222 -17.36 -0.72 21.17
CA TYR A 222 -17.66 0.23 20.10
C TYR A 222 -18.43 -0.41 18.94
N ILE A 223 -18.09 -1.64 18.55
CA ILE A 223 -18.85 -2.40 17.54
C ILE A 223 -20.30 -2.58 17.98
N ALA A 224 -20.54 -3.00 19.23
CA ALA A 224 -21.89 -3.24 19.76
C ALA A 224 -22.71 -1.95 19.87
N GLU A 225 -22.10 -0.84 20.28
CA GLU A 225 -22.76 0.47 20.47
C GLU A 225 -23.00 1.21 19.15
N SER A 226 -22.22 0.96 18.10
CA SER A 226 -22.30 1.65 16.79
C SER A 226 -23.59 1.37 16.01
N GLY A 227 -24.36 0.35 16.38
CA GLY A 227 -25.51 -0.11 15.59
C GLY A 227 -25.15 -0.67 14.21
N VAL A 228 -23.88 -0.90 13.91
CA VAL A 228 -23.43 -1.54 12.67
C VAL A 228 -23.74 -3.03 12.74
N VAL A 229 -24.59 -3.49 11.83
CA VAL A 229 -24.85 -4.92 11.66
C VAL A 229 -23.88 -5.46 10.62
N ARG A 230 -22.90 -6.24 11.10
CA ARG A 230 -21.92 -6.86 10.20
C ARG A 230 -22.61 -7.85 9.26
N LYS A 231 -22.20 -7.82 8.02
CA LYS A 231 -22.55 -8.77 6.95
C LYS A 231 -21.32 -9.60 6.63
N ALA A 232 -21.50 -10.69 5.91
CA ALA A 232 -20.36 -11.44 5.37
C ALA A 232 -19.43 -10.49 4.61
N PRO A 233 -18.12 -10.51 4.91
CA PRO A 233 -17.17 -9.62 4.26
C PRO A 233 -17.20 -9.75 2.74
N ALA A 234 -17.07 -8.63 2.04
CA ALA A 234 -17.04 -8.59 0.58
C ALA A 234 -15.88 -9.45 0.05
N THR A 235 -16.12 -10.19 -1.01
CA THR A 235 -15.07 -10.98 -1.64
C THR A 235 -13.99 -10.05 -2.21
N LEU A 236 -12.78 -10.15 -1.71
CA LEU A 236 -11.60 -9.47 -2.24
C LEU A 236 -10.93 -10.41 -3.24
N ARG A 237 -11.07 -10.10 -4.52
CA ARG A 237 -10.44 -10.87 -5.59
C ARG A 237 -9.65 -9.94 -6.48
N THR A 238 -8.36 -10.20 -6.63
CA THR A 238 -7.53 -9.55 -7.62
C THR A 238 -7.51 -10.38 -8.90
N GLU A 239 -7.84 -9.75 -10.01
CA GLU A 239 -7.65 -10.36 -11.32
C GLU A 239 -6.15 -10.41 -11.65
N VAL A 240 -5.61 -11.60 -11.89
CA VAL A 240 -4.23 -11.77 -12.34
C VAL A 240 -4.26 -12.25 -13.78
N VAL A 241 -3.84 -11.37 -14.68
CA VAL A 241 -3.70 -11.66 -16.11
C VAL A 241 -2.29 -12.20 -16.35
N PRO A 242 -2.14 -13.47 -16.75
CA PRO A 242 -0.81 -14.09 -16.84
C PRO A 242 0.03 -13.59 -18.03
N THR A 243 -0.62 -13.26 -19.15
CA THR A 243 0.04 -12.82 -20.39
C THR A 243 -0.70 -11.65 -21.00
N ALA A 244 0.00 -10.78 -21.71
CA ALA A 244 -0.60 -9.73 -22.52
C ALA A 244 -1.12 -10.31 -23.85
N ASP A 245 -2.24 -9.80 -24.35
CA ASP A 245 -2.75 -10.13 -25.68
C ASP A 245 -1.89 -9.46 -26.77
N GLU A 246 -1.44 -8.23 -26.51
CA GLU A 246 -0.60 -7.46 -27.42
C GLU A 246 0.32 -6.51 -26.61
N LEU A 247 1.46 -6.14 -27.22
CA LEU A 247 2.36 -5.14 -26.67
C LEU A 247 1.79 -3.74 -26.86
N LYS A 248 1.51 -3.04 -25.75
CA LYS A 248 1.04 -1.66 -25.76
C LYS A 248 2.21 -0.68 -25.68
N ARG A 249 2.15 0.40 -26.46
CA ARG A 249 3.12 1.48 -26.42
C ARG A 249 2.41 2.83 -26.35
N ALA A 250 2.87 3.68 -25.44
CA ALA A 250 2.35 5.04 -25.33
C ALA A 250 3.48 6.03 -25.03
N THR A 251 3.40 7.18 -25.63
CA THR A 251 4.33 8.30 -25.40
C THR A 251 3.52 9.56 -25.11
N GLU A 252 3.91 10.29 -24.08
CA GLU A 252 3.34 11.60 -23.73
C GLU A 252 4.48 12.63 -23.62
N GLU A 253 4.18 13.88 -23.92
CA GLU A 253 5.11 14.99 -23.79
C GLU A 253 4.61 15.98 -22.73
N LEU A 254 5.46 16.24 -21.74
CA LEU A 254 5.20 17.22 -20.67
C LEU A 254 6.46 18.04 -20.42
N PRO A 255 6.34 19.24 -19.80
CA PRO A 255 7.51 20.03 -19.41
C PRO A 255 8.27 19.31 -18.27
N VAL A 256 9.23 18.49 -18.65
CA VAL A 256 10.11 17.76 -17.74
C VAL A 256 11.56 17.88 -18.20
N ASN A 257 12.48 18.02 -17.26
CA ASN A 257 13.92 18.07 -17.53
C ASN A 257 14.53 16.68 -17.77
N GLN A 258 13.76 15.63 -17.51
CA GLN A 258 14.25 14.26 -17.60
C GLN A 258 13.09 13.34 -17.96
N GLY A 259 13.23 12.59 -19.05
CA GLY A 259 12.28 11.58 -19.48
C GLY A 259 12.08 10.47 -18.45
N LYS A 260 10.94 9.80 -18.51
CA LYS A 260 10.61 8.62 -17.69
C LYS A 260 10.21 7.48 -18.60
N LEU A 261 11.02 6.43 -18.62
CA LEU A 261 10.69 5.16 -19.26
C LEU A 261 10.15 4.21 -18.19
N VAL A 262 8.91 3.76 -18.36
CA VAL A 262 8.28 2.79 -17.47
C VAL A 262 7.82 1.60 -18.30
N MET A 263 8.21 0.39 -17.88
CA MET A 263 7.90 -0.85 -18.59
C MET A 263 7.16 -1.80 -17.64
N GLY A 264 6.02 -2.31 -18.08
CA GLY A 264 5.19 -3.26 -17.34
C GLY A 264 5.29 -4.67 -17.93
N PHE A 265 5.42 -5.65 -17.07
CA PHE A 265 5.56 -7.05 -17.44
C PHE A 265 4.53 -7.89 -16.71
N ARG A 266 3.95 -8.88 -17.40
CA ARG A 266 3.18 -9.97 -16.80
C ARG A 266 4.13 -11.09 -16.38
N THR A 267 3.81 -11.75 -15.26
CA THR A 267 4.69 -12.78 -14.68
C THR A 267 4.38 -14.20 -15.14
N GLY A 268 3.34 -14.38 -15.95
CA GLY A 268 2.92 -15.70 -16.43
C GLY A 268 2.36 -16.63 -15.37
N VAL A 269 2.00 -16.10 -14.18
CA VAL A 269 1.35 -16.88 -13.12
C VAL A 269 -0.16 -16.59 -13.07
N ALA A 270 -0.93 -17.56 -12.56
CA ALA A 270 -2.36 -17.38 -12.31
C ALA A 270 -2.61 -16.89 -10.89
N ALA A 271 -3.83 -16.43 -10.62
CA ALA A 271 -4.19 -15.85 -9.33
C ALA A 271 -4.04 -16.82 -8.14
N ASP A 272 -4.30 -18.10 -8.37
CA ASP A 272 -4.23 -19.17 -7.37
C ASP A 272 -2.79 -19.65 -7.08
N THR A 273 -1.84 -19.36 -7.96
CA THR A 273 -0.45 -19.81 -7.85
C THR A 273 0.53 -18.68 -7.54
N VAL A 274 0.09 -17.41 -7.55
CA VAL A 274 0.97 -16.25 -7.34
C VAL A 274 1.68 -16.31 -5.98
N GLU A 275 1.02 -16.84 -4.96
CA GLU A 275 1.59 -16.98 -3.63
C GLU A 275 2.72 -18.03 -3.56
N GLU A 276 2.56 -19.16 -4.24
CA GLU A 276 3.59 -20.19 -4.30
C GLU A 276 4.80 -19.71 -5.11
N GLU A 277 4.56 -18.99 -6.19
CA GLU A 277 5.60 -18.45 -7.06
C GLU A 277 6.24 -17.16 -6.50
N TYR A 278 5.65 -16.54 -5.46
CA TYR A 278 6.13 -15.28 -4.88
C TYR A 278 7.63 -15.30 -4.53
N PRO A 279 8.19 -16.31 -3.82
CA PRO A 279 9.60 -16.30 -3.45
C PRO A 279 10.51 -16.25 -4.68
N LYS A 280 10.22 -17.04 -5.72
CA LYS A 280 11.01 -17.13 -6.96
C LYS A 280 10.96 -15.81 -7.73
N LEU A 281 9.74 -15.25 -7.94
CA LEU A 281 9.54 -13.98 -8.61
C LEU A 281 10.16 -12.82 -7.84
N LYS A 282 10.08 -12.84 -6.50
CA LYS A 282 10.69 -11.81 -5.65
C LYS A 282 12.20 -11.77 -5.79
N ILE A 283 12.87 -12.91 -5.68
CA ILE A 283 14.33 -13.01 -5.84
C ILE A 283 14.74 -12.69 -7.28
N MET A 284 14.02 -13.22 -8.28
CA MET A 284 14.27 -12.92 -9.70
C MET A 284 14.17 -11.41 -9.97
N THR A 285 13.10 -10.74 -9.49
CA THR A 285 12.94 -9.31 -9.69
C THR A 285 14.01 -8.51 -8.96
N ASP A 286 14.44 -8.98 -7.79
CA ASP A 286 15.49 -8.32 -7.02
C ASP A 286 16.85 -8.40 -7.73
N ILE A 287 17.22 -9.55 -8.27
CA ILE A 287 18.41 -9.72 -9.11
C ILE A 287 18.30 -8.85 -10.36
N PHE A 288 17.13 -8.79 -10.97
CA PHE A 288 16.88 -7.99 -12.17
C PHE A 288 17.09 -6.49 -11.89
N GLY A 289 16.41 -5.92 -10.86
CA GLY A 289 16.41 -4.47 -10.63
C GLY A 289 16.14 -4.03 -9.19
N GLY A 290 16.43 -4.87 -8.16
CA GLY A 290 16.09 -4.56 -6.78
C GLY A 290 17.04 -3.60 -6.05
N GLY A 291 18.34 -3.71 -6.30
CA GLY A 291 19.34 -2.95 -5.56
C GLY A 291 20.55 -2.53 -6.41
N THR A 292 21.57 -1.98 -5.78
CA THR A 292 22.79 -1.50 -6.46
C THR A 292 23.63 -2.62 -7.08
N TYR A 293 23.44 -3.85 -6.64
CA TYR A 293 24.06 -5.06 -7.20
C TYR A 293 23.26 -5.65 -8.37
N SER A 294 22.04 -5.15 -8.63
CA SER A 294 21.14 -5.72 -9.64
C SER A 294 21.62 -5.47 -11.07
N ARG A 295 21.13 -6.30 -11.99
CA ARG A 295 21.47 -6.22 -13.42
C ARG A 295 21.16 -4.85 -14.03
N LEU A 296 19.99 -4.30 -13.75
CA LEU A 296 19.59 -2.99 -14.27
C LEU A 296 20.48 -1.88 -13.72
N PHE A 297 20.81 -1.91 -12.44
CA PHE A 297 21.70 -0.91 -11.87
C PHE A 297 23.11 -1.00 -12.47
N MET A 298 23.72 -2.19 -12.48
CA MET A 298 25.10 -2.38 -12.91
C MET A 298 25.31 -2.17 -14.41
N ASN A 299 24.36 -2.62 -15.24
CA ASN A 299 24.55 -2.58 -16.69
C ASN A 299 23.91 -1.33 -17.34
N VAL A 300 22.64 -1.00 -17.01
CA VAL A 300 21.95 0.12 -17.65
C VAL A 300 22.43 1.47 -17.08
N ARG A 301 22.55 1.55 -15.73
CA ARG A 301 22.96 2.80 -15.09
C ARG A 301 24.46 2.98 -15.06
N GLU A 302 25.23 2.04 -14.44
CA GLU A 302 26.65 2.26 -14.18
C GLU A 302 27.51 2.05 -15.45
N LYS A 303 27.36 0.93 -16.14
CA LYS A 303 28.20 0.59 -17.28
C LYS A 303 27.89 1.39 -18.53
N MET A 304 26.60 1.53 -18.87
CA MET A 304 26.18 2.21 -20.09
C MET A 304 25.80 3.68 -19.88
N SER A 305 25.62 4.10 -18.62
CA SER A 305 25.25 5.47 -18.26
C SER A 305 23.98 5.99 -18.97
N LEU A 306 23.02 5.08 -19.25
CA LEU A 306 21.80 5.42 -20.00
C LEU A 306 20.73 6.12 -19.13
N CYS A 307 20.87 6.05 -17.80
CA CYS A 307 19.83 6.54 -16.90
C CYS A 307 20.40 6.98 -15.56
N TYR A 308 19.66 7.82 -14.85
CA TYR A 308 19.97 8.26 -13.48
C TYR A 308 19.55 7.22 -12.43
N TYR A 309 18.47 6.51 -12.70
CA TYR A 309 18.03 5.35 -11.93
C TYR A 309 17.35 4.35 -12.87
N CYS A 310 17.48 3.08 -12.55
CA CYS A 310 16.73 2.01 -13.17
C CYS A 310 16.46 0.95 -12.12
N SER A 311 15.20 0.63 -11.88
CA SER A 311 14.80 -0.32 -10.84
C SER A 311 13.57 -1.12 -11.25
N ALA A 312 13.46 -2.34 -10.75
CA ALA A 312 12.32 -3.22 -10.95
C ALA A 312 11.59 -3.46 -9.62
N ARG A 313 10.27 -3.53 -9.67
CA ARG A 313 9.42 -3.85 -8.52
C ARG A 313 8.39 -4.91 -8.89
N PHE A 314 8.27 -5.93 -8.06
CA PHE A 314 7.23 -6.94 -8.17
C PHE A 314 6.00 -6.55 -7.33
N TYR A 315 4.85 -6.50 -7.96
CA TYR A 315 3.54 -6.30 -7.34
C TYR A 315 2.90 -7.67 -7.10
N ARG A 316 3.20 -8.24 -5.93
CA ARG A 316 2.82 -9.61 -5.52
C ARG A 316 1.35 -9.92 -5.82
N GLN A 317 0.42 -9.11 -5.27
CA GLN A 317 -1.01 -9.37 -5.38
C GLN A 317 -1.57 -9.22 -6.80
N LYS A 318 -0.84 -8.52 -7.68
CA LYS A 318 -1.26 -8.30 -9.08
C LYS A 318 -0.52 -9.21 -10.08
N GLY A 319 0.55 -9.84 -9.64
CA GLY A 319 1.35 -10.70 -10.50
C GLY A 319 2.04 -9.93 -11.65
N ILE A 320 2.44 -8.67 -11.43
CA ILE A 320 3.14 -7.85 -12.42
C ILE A 320 4.49 -7.36 -11.91
N ILE A 321 5.41 -7.14 -12.84
CA ILE A 321 6.67 -6.45 -12.57
C ILE A 321 6.65 -5.13 -13.31
N VAL A 322 7.09 -4.06 -12.64
CA VAL A 322 7.25 -2.75 -13.24
C VAL A 322 8.70 -2.32 -13.13
N VAL A 323 9.30 -1.94 -14.27
CA VAL A 323 10.60 -1.30 -14.35
C VAL A 323 10.39 0.20 -14.52
N GLN A 324 11.06 1.00 -13.72
CA GLN A 324 11.07 2.47 -13.81
C GLN A 324 12.49 2.96 -14.06
N SER A 325 12.65 3.87 -15.02
CA SER A 325 13.92 4.49 -15.34
C SER A 325 13.77 5.99 -15.61
N GLY A 326 14.71 6.79 -15.09
CA GLY A 326 14.86 8.21 -15.42
C GLY A 326 15.96 8.38 -16.44
N ILE A 327 15.62 8.80 -17.65
CA ILE A 327 16.48 8.78 -18.82
C ILE A 327 16.59 10.17 -19.50
N GLU A 328 17.62 10.34 -20.33
CA GLU A 328 17.59 11.34 -21.38
C GLU A 328 16.75 10.79 -22.55
N ASP A 329 15.94 11.62 -23.20
CA ASP A 329 14.97 11.19 -24.22
C ASP A 329 15.61 10.45 -25.39
N GLU A 330 16.80 10.86 -25.79
CA GLU A 330 17.59 10.22 -26.85
C GLU A 330 18.05 8.80 -26.50
N ASN A 331 18.14 8.48 -25.21
CA ASN A 331 18.57 7.18 -24.70
C ASN A 331 17.42 6.19 -24.53
N ALA A 332 16.15 6.59 -24.72
CA ALA A 332 14.98 5.79 -24.41
C ALA A 332 14.97 4.43 -25.10
N GLU A 333 15.20 4.40 -26.40
CA GLU A 333 15.20 3.16 -27.19
C GLU A 333 16.36 2.23 -26.81
N THR A 334 17.53 2.80 -26.54
CA THR A 334 18.72 2.05 -26.13
C THR A 334 18.53 1.46 -24.73
N ALA A 335 17.96 2.26 -23.81
CA ALA A 335 17.65 1.81 -22.45
C ALA A 335 16.59 0.68 -22.44
N GLU A 336 15.53 0.80 -23.25
CA GLU A 336 14.53 -0.25 -23.41
C GLU A 336 15.18 -1.56 -23.90
N LYS A 337 15.97 -1.50 -24.95
CA LYS A 337 16.69 -2.68 -25.51
C LYS A 337 17.59 -3.33 -24.47
N GLU A 338 18.32 -2.52 -23.70
CA GLU A 338 19.23 -3.05 -22.69
C GLU A 338 18.46 -3.66 -21.51
N ILE A 339 17.37 -3.03 -21.04
CA ILE A 339 16.51 -3.60 -20.00
C ILE A 339 16.00 -4.99 -20.44
N LEU A 340 15.53 -5.13 -21.67
CA LEU A 340 15.07 -6.42 -22.21
C LEU A 340 16.23 -7.42 -22.35
N SER A 341 17.41 -6.99 -22.78
CA SER A 341 18.61 -7.82 -22.86
C SER A 341 19.00 -8.39 -21.49
N GLN A 342 18.90 -7.59 -20.42
CA GLN A 342 19.19 -8.06 -19.07
C GLN A 342 18.17 -9.10 -18.59
N LEU A 343 16.89 -8.94 -18.92
CA LEU A 343 15.89 -9.97 -18.63
C LEU A 343 16.17 -11.27 -19.40
N GLU A 344 16.49 -11.18 -20.69
CA GLU A 344 16.83 -12.34 -21.52
C GLU A 344 18.10 -13.07 -21.02
N SER A 345 19.10 -12.33 -20.51
CA SER A 345 20.28 -12.96 -19.91
C SER A 345 19.92 -13.84 -18.70
N ILE A 346 18.99 -13.36 -17.85
CA ILE A 346 18.47 -14.16 -16.72
C ILE A 346 17.72 -15.40 -17.23
N LYS A 347 16.84 -15.25 -18.24
CA LYS A 347 16.10 -16.37 -18.86
C LYS A 347 17.03 -17.44 -19.46
N ASN A 348 18.17 -17.03 -19.99
CA ASN A 348 19.17 -17.91 -20.56
C ASN A 348 20.08 -18.59 -19.53
N GLY A 349 19.85 -18.34 -18.26
CA GLY A 349 20.59 -18.96 -17.17
C GLY A 349 21.90 -18.25 -16.80
N GLU A 350 22.09 -17.02 -17.24
CA GLU A 350 23.28 -16.23 -16.91
C GLU A 350 23.12 -15.63 -15.47
N VAL A 351 22.74 -16.47 -14.51
CA VAL A 351 22.59 -16.12 -13.10
C VAL A 351 23.65 -16.86 -12.31
N GLY A 352 24.54 -16.13 -11.66
CA GLY A 352 25.60 -16.71 -10.86
C GLY A 352 25.25 -16.82 -9.38
N LYS A 353 26.06 -17.62 -8.66
CA LYS A 353 25.93 -17.76 -7.20
C LYS A 353 26.02 -16.43 -6.46
N GLU A 354 26.82 -15.49 -6.97
CA GLU A 354 26.96 -14.16 -6.35
C GLU A 354 25.70 -13.31 -6.53
N ASP A 355 24.98 -13.43 -7.65
CA ASP A 355 23.69 -12.72 -7.86
C ASP A 355 22.66 -13.19 -6.81
N ILE A 356 22.53 -14.53 -6.66
CA ILE A 356 21.65 -15.14 -5.66
C ILE A 356 22.04 -14.70 -4.24
N ARG A 357 23.33 -14.81 -3.91
CA ARG A 357 23.84 -14.47 -2.60
C ARG A 357 23.57 -13.00 -2.24
N ALA A 358 23.84 -12.08 -3.17
CA ALA A 358 23.59 -10.65 -2.96
C ALA A 358 22.11 -10.36 -2.74
N SER A 359 21.23 -10.94 -3.54
CA SER A 359 19.79 -10.80 -3.40
C SER A 359 19.28 -11.38 -2.08
N LEU A 360 19.67 -12.61 -1.72
CA LEU A 360 19.26 -13.23 -0.46
C LEU A 360 19.73 -12.43 0.78
N LEU A 361 20.95 -11.88 0.73
CA LEU A 361 21.45 -11.01 1.81
C LEU A 361 20.63 -9.74 1.93
N SER A 362 20.35 -9.07 0.80
CA SER A 362 19.50 -7.88 0.76
C SER A 362 18.08 -8.16 1.29
N MET A 363 17.46 -9.28 0.87
CA MET A 363 16.14 -9.66 1.36
C MET A 363 16.15 -9.93 2.86
N LYS A 364 17.19 -10.60 3.36
CA LYS A 364 17.34 -10.86 4.79
C LYS A 364 17.46 -9.58 5.60
N ASP A 365 18.24 -8.60 5.14
CA ASP A 365 18.40 -7.31 5.81
C ASP A 365 17.08 -6.52 5.78
N MET A 366 16.37 -6.52 4.65
CA MET A 366 15.04 -5.90 4.52
C MET A 366 14.04 -6.51 5.51
N LEU A 367 13.98 -7.86 5.61
CA LEU A 367 13.06 -8.54 6.51
C LEU A 367 13.40 -8.32 7.98
N ARG A 368 14.68 -8.22 8.33
CA ARG A 368 15.11 -7.87 9.68
C ARG A 368 14.67 -6.47 10.07
N SER A 369 14.74 -5.52 9.12
CA SER A 369 14.30 -4.14 9.35
C SER A 369 12.78 -3.98 9.37
N ALA A 370 12.01 -5.00 8.99
CA ALA A 370 10.54 -4.95 8.99
C ALA A 370 9.91 -4.76 10.39
N CYS A 371 10.72 -4.94 11.46
CA CYS A 371 10.30 -4.73 12.85
C CYS A 371 11.17 -3.71 13.59
N ASP A 372 11.82 -2.77 12.89
CA ASP A 372 12.73 -1.78 13.51
C ASP A 372 11.98 -0.58 14.11
N THR A 373 10.79 -0.27 13.62
CA THR A 373 9.94 0.80 14.17
C THR A 373 8.50 0.33 14.36
N PRO A 374 7.70 0.99 15.21
CA PRO A 374 6.28 0.68 15.34
C PRO A 374 5.51 0.84 14.02
N GLU A 375 5.95 1.75 13.16
CA GLU A 375 5.34 1.99 11.83
C GLU A 375 5.64 0.85 10.86
N ASP A 376 6.86 0.29 10.88
CA ASP A 376 7.24 -0.85 10.03
C ASP A 376 6.44 -2.10 10.44
N ILE A 377 6.32 -2.37 11.74
CA ILE A 377 5.52 -3.47 12.29
C ILE A 377 4.04 -3.33 11.89
N ASP A 378 3.46 -2.13 12.07
CA ASP A 378 2.10 -1.83 11.67
C ASP A 378 1.91 -1.98 10.15
N SER A 379 2.85 -1.50 9.35
CA SER A 379 2.82 -1.61 7.89
C SER A 379 2.96 -3.06 7.42
N TRP A 380 3.81 -3.85 8.08
CA TRP A 380 3.95 -5.28 7.81
C TRP A 380 2.62 -6.02 7.98
N SER A 381 1.96 -5.83 9.11
CA SER A 381 0.68 -6.51 9.36
C SER A 381 -0.43 -5.97 8.45
N ALA A 382 -0.51 -4.64 8.24
CA ALA A 382 -1.52 -4.03 7.38
C ALA A 382 -1.41 -4.47 5.92
N SER A 383 -0.18 -4.74 5.42
CA SER A 383 0.04 -5.23 4.05
C SER A 383 -0.59 -6.60 3.79
N GLN A 384 -0.91 -7.35 4.84
CA GLN A 384 -1.47 -8.71 4.78
C GLN A 384 -2.98 -8.76 5.12
N ILE A 385 -3.65 -7.60 5.13
CA ILE A 385 -5.10 -7.54 5.44
C ILE A 385 -5.94 -8.39 4.49
N THR A 386 -5.51 -8.54 3.24
CA THR A 386 -6.19 -9.31 2.20
C THR A 386 -5.78 -10.79 2.17
N GLU A 387 -4.77 -11.17 2.94
CA GLU A 387 -4.24 -12.52 2.93
C GLU A 387 -5.08 -13.44 3.83
N SER A 388 -5.24 -14.68 3.39
CA SER A 388 -5.93 -15.72 4.18
C SER A 388 -5.10 -16.18 5.36
N ARG A 389 -3.78 -16.10 5.25
CA ARG A 389 -2.81 -16.45 6.28
C ARG A 389 -1.85 -15.28 6.48
N PHE A 390 -1.61 -14.95 7.74
CA PHE A 390 -0.55 -14.03 8.13
C PHE A 390 0.80 -14.75 8.19
N GLU A 391 1.84 -14.12 7.64
CA GLU A 391 3.21 -14.62 7.71
C GLU A 391 4.11 -13.59 8.42
N ALA A 392 4.80 -14.04 9.46
CA ALA A 392 5.82 -13.23 10.12
C ALA A 392 7.06 -13.05 9.19
N PRO A 393 7.89 -12.01 9.38
CA PRO A 393 9.10 -11.81 8.56
C PRO A 393 10.00 -13.05 8.48
N GLU A 394 10.12 -13.81 9.58
CA GLU A 394 10.93 -15.01 9.67
C GLU A 394 10.38 -16.18 8.81
N GLU A 395 9.07 -16.23 8.61
CA GLU A 395 8.43 -17.24 7.73
C GLU A 395 8.71 -16.92 6.27
N ILE A 396 8.57 -15.64 5.89
CA ILE A 396 8.93 -15.16 4.55
C ILE A 396 10.44 -15.36 4.30
N GLU A 397 11.32 -15.04 5.29
CA GLU A 397 12.76 -15.29 5.17
C GLU A 397 13.04 -16.76 4.80
N LYS A 398 12.46 -17.71 5.51
CA LYS A 398 12.64 -19.14 5.22
C LYS A 398 12.26 -19.51 3.79
N ARG A 399 11.16 -18.98 3.28
CA ARG A 399 10.71 -19.22 1.91
C ARG A 399 11.66 -18.62 0.87
N LEU A 400 12.12 -17.39 1.09
CA LEU A 400 13.07 -16.73 0.18
C LEU A 400 14.43 -17.44 0.18
N MET A 401 14.92 -17.84 1.36
CA MET A 401 16.23 -18.53 1.47
C MET A 401 16.27 -19.91 0.80
N SER A 402 15.12 -20.49 0.45
CA SER A 402 15.06 -21.77 -0.29
C SER A 402 15.15 -21.63 -1.81
N VAL A 403 15.13 -20.40 -2.35
CA VAL A 403 15.14 -20.15 -3.80
C VAL A 403 16.51 -20.46 -4.40
N THR A 404 16.52 -21.21 -5.48
CA THR A 404 17.72 -21.64 -6.22
C THR A 404 17.92 -20.84 -7.52
N GLU A 405 19.09 -20.96 -8.13
CA GLU A 405 19.39 -20.40 -9.46
C GLU A 405 18.37 -20.89 -10.51
N SER A 406 18.01 -22.17 -10.48
CA SER A 406 17.02 -22.75 -11.39
C SER A 406 15.65 -22.12 -11.21
N ASP A 407 15.21 -21.88 -9.97
CA ASP A 407 13.92 -21.22 -9.67
C ASP A 407 13.86 -19.81 -10.25
N VAL A 408 14.96 -19.06 -10.15
CA VAL A 408 15.07 -17.70 -10.72
C VAL A 408 14.95 -17.73 -12.24
N VAL A 409 15.63 -18.66 -12.91
CA VAL A 409 15.58 -18.82 -14.37
C VAL A 409 14.18 -19.23 -14.82
N GLU A 410 13.54 -20.16 -14.12
CA GLU A 410 12.16 -20.58 -14.41
C GLU A 410 11.17 -19.42 -14.26
N ALA A 411 11.29 -18.66 -13.17
CA ALA A 411 10.47 -17.48 -12.96
C ALA A 411 10.67 -16.44 -14.07
N ALA A 412 11.91 -16.16 -14.46
CA ALA A 412 12.23 -15.22 -15.53
C ALA A 412 11.64 -15.63 -16.88
N LYS A 413 11.68 -16.91 -17.25
CA LYS A 413 11.15 -17.43 -18.53
C LYS A 413 9.67 -17.15 -18.73
N ARG A 414 8.91 -17.01 -17.66
CA ARG A 414 7.46 -16.69 -17.69
C ARG A 414 7.20 -15.21 -17.90
N VAL A 415 8.17 -14.35 -17.57
CA VAL A 415 7.98 -12.89 -17.62
C VAL A 415 7.95 -12.39 -19.06
N THR A 416 6.87 -11.72 -19.43
CA THR A 416 6.64 -11.15 -20.76
C THR A 416 6.36 -9.66 -20.69
N LEU A 417 6.89 -8.89 -21.64
CA LEU A 417 6.61 -7.46 -21.76
C LEU A 417 5.14 -7.26 -22.19
N ASP A 418 4.44 -6.39 -21.47
CA ASP A 418 3.04 -6.00 -21.75
C ASP A 418 2.97 -4.56 -22.28
N THR A 419 3.53 -3.62 -21.55
CA THR A 419 3.36 -2.20 -21.86
C THR A 419 4.66 -1.42 -21.70
N VAL A 420 4.93 -0.54 -22.66
CA VAL A 420 5.99 0.46 -22.58
C VAL A 420 5.37 1.85 -22.59
N TYR A 421 5.65 2.63 -21.56
CA TYR A 421 5.24 4.02 -21.44
C TYR A 421 6.47 4.93 -21.38
N LEU A 422 6.46 5.97 -22.22
CA LEU A 422 7.52 6.96 -22.26
C LEU A 422 6.95 8.36 -22.05
N LEU A 423 7.36 9.02 -20.98
CA LEU A 423 7.15 10.43 -20.78
C LEU A 423 8.40 11.19 -21.25
N LYS A 424 8.23 12.03 -22.27
CA LYS A 424 9.30 12.87 -22.82
C LYS A 424 9.22 14.31 -22.33
N GLY A 425 10.36 14.98 -22.34
CA GLY A 425 10.42 16.43 -22.19
C GLY A 425 9.90 17.15 -23.44
N THR A 426 9.13 18.21 -23.25
CA THR A 426 8.88 19.16 -24.34
C THR A 426 10.15 19.99 -24.55
N GLU A 427 10.68 20.05 -25.78
CA GLU A 427 11.71 21.03 -26.08
C GLU A 427 11.14 22.42 -25.79
N GLU A 428 11.71 23.14 -24.82
CA GLU A 428 11.46 24.57 -24.70
C GLU A 428 12.02 25.23 -25.97
N LYS A 429 11.11 25.77 -26.80
CA LYS A 429 11.48 26.60 -27.92
C LYS A 429 11.85 28.00 -27.46
#